data_087756a20f9c85bdd68e51231eda0187
#
_entry.id   087756a20f9c85bdd68e51231eda0187
#
_cell.length_a   1.000
_cell.length_b   1.000
_cell.length_c   1.000
_cell.angle_alpha   90.00
_cell.angle_beta   90.00
_cell.angle_gamma   90.00
#
_symmetry.space_group_name_H-M   'P 1'
#
loop_
_entity.id
_entity.type
_entity.pdbx_description
1 polymer ?
#
loop_
_entity_poly.entity_id
_entity_poly.type
_entity_poly.pdbx_seq_one_letter_code
_entity_poly.pdbx_strand_id
1 'polypeptide(L)'
;MSIAVGDAIPEVTVHVMGESGPETKSSKDLLAGRKVVLFALPGAFTPTCSAKHLPGFIDAASEFFEKGVDEIICLSVNDAWVMDAWGKAQGADGKVTMVADGNGDLSRALGFTADMSGAGFGERSIRYAMVAEDGVVTHLNVEAPRKFEVSDAQT
;
A
#
# COMPACT_ATOMS: atom_id res chain seq x y z
N MET A 1 -17.80 1.93 6.28
CA MET A 1 -17.91 0.64 5.59
C MET A 1 -16.59 0.32 4.89
N SER A 2 -16.19 -0.93 4.94
CA SER A 2 -14.96 -1.36 4.27
C SER A 2 -15.23 -1.73 2.82
N ILE A 3 -14.25 -1.47 1.97
CA ILE A 3 -14.32 -1.88 0.57
C ILE A 3 -14.29 -3.42 0.48
N ALA A 4 -14.89 -3.97 -0.56
CA ALA A 4 -14.94 -5.41 -0.80
C ALA A 4 -14.63 -5.72 -2.26
N VAL A 5 -14.40 -6.99 -2.56
CA VAL A 5 -14.20 -7.45 -3.95
C VAL A 5 -15.41 -7.03 -4.79
N GLY A 6 -15.13 -6.47 -5.96
CA GLY A 6 -16.15 -5.94 -6.87
C GLY A 6 -16.39 -4.45 -6.73
N ASP A 7 -15.92 -3.83 -5.65
CA ASP A 7 -16.08 -2.38 -5.44
C ASP A 7 -14.98 -1.60 -6.15
N ALA A 8 -15.34 -0.40 -6.62
CA ALA A 8 -14.36 0.53 -7.18
C ALA A 8 -13.63 1.25 -6.04
N ILE A 9 -12.33 1.42 -6.20
CA ILE A 9 -11.53 2.18 -5.24
C ILE A 9 -11.89 3.67 -5.39
N PRO A 10 -12.24 4.37 -4.29
CA PRO A 10 -12.59 5.78 -4.35
C PRO A 10 -11.44 6.64 -4.88
N GLU A 11 -11.78 7.70 -5.59
CA GLU A 11 -10.78 8.67 -6.06
C GLU A 11 -10.40 9.59 -4.90
N VAL A 12 -9.15 9.49 -4.46
CA VAL A 12 -8.60 10.24 -3.34
C VAL A 12 -7.18 10.67 -3.67
N THR A 13 -6.78 11.82 -3.18
CA THR A 13 -5.43 12.33 -3.37
C THR A 13 -4.44 11.63 -2.45
N VAL A 14 -3.34 11.17 -3.04
CA VAL A 14 -2.18 10.62 -2.32
C VAL A 14 -0.91 11.29 -2.84
N HIS A 15 0.23 10.92 -2.31
CA HIS A 15 1.51 11.54 -2.69
C HIS A 15 2.55 10.47 -3.01
N VAL A 16 3.43 10.81 -3.94
CA VAL A 16 4.62 10.02 -4.25
C VAL A 16 5.82 10.95 -4.27
N MET A 17 7.02 10.41 -4.09
CA MET A 17 8.22 11.22 -4.20
C MET A 17 8.63 11.32 -5.67
N GLY A 18 8.67 12.52 -6.19
CA GLY A 18 9.18 12.81 -7.53
C GLY A 18 10.60 13.35 -7.48
N GLU A 19 11.14 13.71 -8.63
CA GLU A 19 12.50 14.24 -8.75
C GLU A 19 12.70 15.57 -8.00
N SER A 20 11.66 16.42 -8.00
CA SER A 20 11.71 17.74 -7.38
C SER A 20 11.05 17.80 -6.01
N GLY A 21 10.68 16.66 -5.43
CA GLY A 21 9.98 16.57 -4.15
C GLY A 21 8.67 15.83 -4.27
N PRO A 22 7.81 15.86 -3.23
CA PRO A 22 6.54 15.15 -3.27
C PRO A 22 5.63 15.64 -4.39
N GLU A 23 5.03 14.68 -5.10
CA GLU A 23 4.05 14.94 -6.15
C GLU A 23 2.68 14.45 -5.71
N THR A 24 1.66 15.21 -6.05
CA THR A 24 0.26 14.86 -5.80
C THR A 24 -0.24 13.93 -6.90
N LYS A 25 -0.83 12.82 -6.52
CA LYS A 25 -1.46 11.86 -7.45
C LYS A 25 -2.87 11.55 -6.98
N SER A 26 -3.76 11.27 -7.93
CA SER A 26 -5.06 10.70 -7.60
C SER A 26 -4.93 9.18 -7.58
N SER A 27 -5.68 8.53 -6.68
CA SER A 27 -5.74 7.05 -6.68
C SER A 27 -6.22 6.53 -8.03
N LYS A 28 -7.10 7.27 -8.71
CA LYS A 28 -7.57 6.92 -10.04
C LYS A 28 -6.43 6.91 -11.06
N ASP A 29 -5.54 7.91 -11.02
CA ASP A 29 -4.40 7.98 -11.94
C ASP A 29 -3.44 6.81 -11.75
N LEU A 30 -3.31 6.30 -10.52
CA LEU A 30 -2.44 5.18 -10.22
C LEU A 30 -3.02 3.84 -10.69
N LEU A 31 -4.35 3.72 -10.77
CA LEU A 31 -5.03 2.44 -10.94
C LEU A 31 -5.75 2.27 -12.29
N ALA A 32 -6.13 3.35 -12.95
CA ALA A 32 -6.97 3.27 -14.15
C ALA A 32 -6.28 2.52 -15.29
N GLY A 33 -6.98 1.57 -15.89
CA GLY A 33 -6.49 0.80 -17.04
C GLY A 33 -5.35 -0.15 -16.72
N ARG A 34 -5.08 -0.42 -15.46
CA ARG A 34 -3.90 -1.20 -15.01
C ARG A 34 -4.30 -2.29 -14.03
N LYS A 35 -3.51 -3.36 -14.02
CA LYS A 35 -3.61 -4.40 -12.98
C LYS A 35 -2.55 -4.11 -11.93
N VAL A 36 -2.98 -3.78 -10.73
CA VAL A 36 -2.11 -3.32 -9.64
C VAL A 36 -2.27 -4.23 -8.43
N VAL A 37 -1.14 -4.63 -7.86
CA VAL A 37 -1.11 -5.24 -6.52
C VAL A 37 -0.83 -4.10 -5.55
N LEU A 38 -1.71 -3.92 -4.57
CA LEU A 38 -1.56 -2.90 -3.55
C LEU A 38 -1.56 -3.57 -2.19
N PHE A 39 -0.53 -3.33 -1.41
CA PHE A 39 -0.50 -3.77 -0.02
C PHE A 39 -0.27 -2.57 0.89
N ALA A 40 -0.87 -2.63 2.06
CA ALA A 40 -0.80 -1.56 3.04
C ALA A 40 -0.43 -2.11 4.41
N LEU A 41 0.08 -1.22 5.23
CA LEU A 41 0.64 -1.60 6.52
C LEU A 41 0.59 -0.40 7.47
N PRO A 42 0.71 -0.64 8.79
CA PRO A 42 0.61 0.44 9.78
C PRO A 42 1.70 1.50 9.73
N GLY A 43 2.89 1.17 9.25
CA GLY A 43 3.90 2.21 9.17
C GLY A 43 5.25 1.78 8.63
N ALA A 44 5.89 2.69 7.89
CA ALA A 44 7.27 2.55 7.44
C ALA A 44 8.20 2.38 8.64
N PHE A 45 9.27 1.61 8.46
CA PHE A 45 10.29 1.36 9.48
C PHE A 45 9.80 0.63 10.73
N THR A 46 8.56 0.15 10.76
CA THR A 46 8.08 -0.68 11.87
C THR A 46 8.51 -2.13 11.68
N PRO A 47 8.57 -2.95 12.76
CA PRO A 47 9.24 -4.27 12.68
C PRO A 47 8.73 -5.23 11.61
N THR A 48 7.46 -5.61 11.62
CA THR A 48 6.92 -6.56 10.63
C THR A 48 6.90 -5.98 9.22
N CYS A 49 6.60 -4.69 9.10
CA CYS A 49 6.57 -3.99 7.81
C CYS A 49 7.95 -4.01 7.16
N SER A 50 9.01 -3.76 7.94
CA SER A 50 10.39 -3.71 7.46
C SER A 50 11.04 -5.08 7.31
N ALA A 51 10.68 -6.03 8.17
CA ALA A 51 11.33 -7.34 8.19
C ALA A 51 10.68 -8.36 7.26
N LYS A 52 9.37 -8.25 7.01
CA LYS A 52 8.63 -9.30 6.30
C LYS A 52 7.72 -8.79 5.18
N HIS A 53 6.88 -7.79 5.45
CA HIS A 53 5.82 -7.41 4.48
C HIS A 53 6.42 -6.80 3.22
N LEU A 54 7.11 -5.69 3.33
CA LEU A 54 7.73 -5.05 2.16
C LEU A 54 8.79 -5.94 1.50
N PRO A 55 9.74 -6.55 2.24
CA PRO A 55 10.71 -7.43 1.60
C PRO A 55 10.09 -8.59 0.83
N GLY A 56 9.01 -9.17 1.33
CA GLY A 56 8.31 -10.26 0.63
C GLY A 56 7.81 -9.85 -0.74
N PHE A 57 7.24 -8.66 -0.86
CA PHE A 57 6.77 -8.13 -2.15
C PHE A 57 7.92 -7.73 -3.07
N ILE A 58 9.01 -7.20 -2.53
CA ILE A 58 10.20 -6.89 -3.31
C ILE A 58 10.79 -8.18 -3.92
N ASP A 59 10.92 -9.23 -3.11
CA ASP A 59 11.48 -10.51 -3.56
C ASP A 59 10.58 -11.19 -4.60
N ALA A 60 9.27 -11.04 -4.50
CA ALA A 60 8.31 -11.66 -5.41
C ALA A 60 7.94 -10.76 -6.61
N ALA A 61 8.53 -9.57 -6.73
CA ALA A 61 8.11 -8.59 -7.74
C ALA A 61 8.14 -9.14 -9.16
N SER A 62 9.22 -9.83 -9.54
CA SER A 62 9.33 -10.38 -10.91
C SER A 62 8.24 -11.41 -11.21
N GLU A 63 7.85 -12.22 -10.22
CA GLU A 63 6.77 -13.19 -10.39
C GLU A 63 5.42 -12.51 -10.63
N PHE A 64 5.15 -11.41 -9.91
CA PHE A 64 3.94 -10.62 -10.13
C PHE A 64 3.91 -10.02 -11.52
N PHE A 65 5.02 -9.44 -11.98
CA PHE A 65 5.10 -8.85 -13.33
C PHE A 65 4.92 -9.90 -14.41
N GLU A 66 5.47 -11.09 -14.23
CA GLU A 66 5.27 -12.21 -15.17
C GLU A 66 3.81 -12.63 -15.27
N LYS A 67 3.03 -12.44 -14.21
CA LYS A 67 1.59 -12.78 -14.17
C LYS A 67 0.70 -11.66 -14.67
N GLY A 68 1.27 -10.62 -15.28
CA GLY A 68 0.51 -9.52 -15.88
C GLY A 68 0.22 -8.35 -14.96
N VAL A 69 0.83 -8.29 -13.80
CA VAL A 69 0.73 -7.14 -12.90
C VAL A 69 1.54 -5.99 -13.48
N ASP A 70 0.94 -4.82 -13.61
CA ASP A 70 1.59 -3.62 -14.14
C ASP A 70 2.41 -2.88 -13.09
N GLU A 71 1.95 -2.88 -11.84
CA GLU A 71 2.63 -2.18 -10.75
C GLU A 71 2.30 -2.80 -9.41
N ILE A 72 3.27 -2.76 -8.50
CA ILE A 72 3.09 -3.14 -7.09
C ILE A 72 3.20 -1.87 -6.28
N ILE A 73 2.19 -1.57 -5.47
CA ILE A 73 2.12 -0.36 -4.65
C ILE A 73 2.15 -0.73 -3.18
N CYS A 74 3.02 -0.03 -2.42
CA CYS A 74 3.04 -0.08 -0.96
C CYS A 74 2.44 1.22 -0.44
N LEU A 75 1.36 1.12 0.34
CA LEU A 75 0.63 2.25 0.88
C LEU A 75 0.76 2.30 2.40
N SER A 76 0.98 3.47 2.94
CA SER A 76 1.01 3.66 4.40
C SER A 76 0.63 5.10 4.76
N VAL A 77 0.12 5.28 5.98
CA VAL A 77 -0.17 6.61 6.53
C VAL A 77 1.14 7.18 7.06
N ASN A 78 1.99 7.58 6.12
CA ASN A 78 3.27 8.25 6.33
C ASN A 78 3.42 9.30 5.23
N ASP A 79 4.28 10.28 5.44
CA ASP A 79 4.52 11.28 4.39
C ASP A 79 5.44 10.73 3.28
N ALA A 80 5.53 11.48 2.18
CA ALA A 80 6.28 11.04 1.01
C ALA A 80 7.78 10.91 1.27
N TRP A 81 8.35 11.76 2.13
CA TRP A 81 9.78 11.65 2.48
C TRP A 81 10.08 10.37 3.23
N VAL A 82 9.23 10.01 4.19
CA VAL A 82 9.40 8.77 4.97
C VAL A 82 9.25 7.56 4.05
N MET A 83 8.24 7.56 3.19
CA MET A 83 8.00 6.43 2.27
C MET A 83 9.15 6.29 1.27
N ASP A 84 9.67 7.39 0.74
CA ASP A 84 10.81 7.36 -0.17
C ASP A 84 12.07 6.82 0.50
N ALA A 85 12.37 7.30 1.71
CA ALA A 85 13.54 6.86 2.47
C ALA A 85 13.44 5.36 2.81
N TRP A 86 12.25 4.91 3.21
CA TRP A 86 12.03 3.52 3.54
C TRP A 86 12.17 2.62 2.31
N GLY A 87 11.60 3.04 1.18
CA GLY A 87 11.74 2.32 -0.08
C GLY A 87 13.19 2.17 -0.50
N LYS A 88 13.98 3.23 -0.40
CA LYS A 88 15.41 3.20 -0.71
C LYS A 88 16.18 2.30 0.23
N ALA A 89 15.89 2.38 1.53
CA ALA A 89 16.54 1.54 2.54
C ALA A 89 16.25 0.04 2.31
N GLN A 90 15.09 -0.30 1.77
CA GLN A 90 14.67 -1.68 1.50
C GLN A 90 15.04 -2.17 0.09
N GLY A 91 15.51 -1.29 -0.79
CA GLY A 91 15.84 -1.67 -2.17
C GLY A 91 14.60 -1.85 -3.05
N ALA A 92 13.58 -1.05 -2.82
CA ALA A 92 12.30 -1.17 -3.53
C ALA A 92 12.30 -0.57 -4.95
N ASP A 93 13.29 0.26 -5.30
CA ASP A 93 13.31 0.98 -6.58
C ASP A 93 13.17 0.03 -7.78
N GLY A 94 12.22 0.36 -8.66
CA GLY A 94 11.93 -0.43 -9.85
C GLY A 94 11.12 -1.70 -9.59
N LYS A 95 10.80 -1.99 -8.33
CA LYS A 95 10.05 -3.21 -7.94
C LYS A 95 8.73 -2.87 -7.27
N VAL A 96 8.75 -1.98 -6.29
CA VAL A 96 7.58 -1.55 -5.53
C VAL A 96 7.53 -0.04 -5.52
N THR A 97 6.38 0.53 -5.89
CA THR A 97 6.15 1.97 -5.83
C THR A 97 5.67 2.35 -4.43
N MET A 98 6.37 3.26 -3.79
CA MET A 98 6.03 3.72 -2.46
C MET A 98 5.03 4.88 -2.56
N VAL A 99 3.85 4.70 -1.99
CA VAL A 99 2.78 5.71 -2.02
C VAL A 99 2.46 6.17 -0.62
N ALA A 100 2.44 7.48 -0.44
CA ALA A 100 2.19 8.11 0.86
C ALA A 100 0.73 8.54 0.98
N ASP A 101 0.04 8.02 1.99
CA ASP A 101 -1.30 8.44 2.38
C ASP A 101 -1.18 9.22 3.70
N GLY A 102 -0.36 10.28 3.68
CA GLY A 102 0.03 11.01 4.89
C GLY A 102 -1.12 11.54 5.73
N ASN A 103 -2.21 11.94 5.08
CA ASN A 103 -3.40 12.42 5.79
C ASN A 103 -4.37 11.29 6.17
N GLY A 104 -4.13 10.08 5.70
CA GLY A 104 -5.01 8.94 5.94
C GLY A 104 -6.29 8.94 5.11
N ASP A 105 -6.39 9.82 4.11
CA ASP A 105 -7.63 9.99 3.35
C ASP A 105 -8.03 8.74 2.58
N LEU A 106 -7.09 8.10 1.90
CA LEU A 106 -7.38 6.87 1.15
C LEU A 106 -7.69 5.72 2.11
N SER A 107 -6.90 5.57 3.16
CA SER A 107 -7.13 4.52 4.17
C SER A 107 -8.51 4.64 4.80
N ARG A 108 -8.95 5.85 5.13
CA ARG A 108 -10.30 6.09 5.65
C ARG A 108 -11.38 5.80 4.61
N ALA A 109 -11.15 6.23 3.36
CA ALA A 109 -12.13 6.01 2.28
C ALA A 109 -12.32 4.52 2.00
N LEU A 110 -11.28 3.71 2.16
CA LEU A 110 -11.36 2.25 2.02
C LEU A 110 -12.00 1.58 3.24
N GLY A 111 -12.09 2.26 4.37
CA GLY A 111 -12.59 1.70 5.62
C GLY A 111 -11.56 0.86 6.36
N PHE A 112 -10.28 1.07 6.10
CA PHE A 112 -9.19 0.24 6.63
C PHE A 112 -8.27 1.01 7.57
N THR A 113 -8.85 1.82 8.47
CA THR A 113 -8.06 2.52 9.48
C THR A 113 -8.25 1.92 10.86
N ALA A 114 -7.26 2.14 11.71
CA ALA A 114 -7.31 1.77 13.12
C ALA A 114 -6.67 2.86 13.96
N ASP A 115 -7.20 3.05 15.16
CA ASP A 115 -6.62 3.97 16.13
C ASP A 115 -5.45 3.29 16.83
N MET A 116 -4.24 3.75 16.55
CA MET A 116 -3.01 3.23 17.15
C MET A 116 -2.37 4.25 18.07
N SER A 117 -3.18 5.16 18.63
CA SER A 117 -2.68 6.20 19.55
C SER A 117 -2.03 5.63 20.79
N GLY A 118 -2.42 4.43 21.22
CA GLY A 118 -1.78 3.76 22.37
C GLY A 118 -0.29 3.49 22.17
N ALA A 119 0.14 3.35 20.92
CA ALA A 119 1.55 3.19 20.54
C ALA A 119 2.18 4.50 20.06
N GLY A 120 1.44 5.60 20.12
CA GLY A 120 1.93 6.89 19.64
C GLY A 120 1.84 7.06 18.13
N PHE A 121 1.08 6.20 17.43
CA PHE A 121 0.99 6.24 15.97
C PHE A 121 -0.19 7.07 15.44
N GLY A 122 -1.18 7.35 16.29
CA GLY A 122 -2.42 7.98 15.84
C GLY A 122 -3.26 7.04 14.98
N GLU A 123 -3.95 7.60 13.99
CA GLU A 123 -4.74 6.81 13.05
C GLU A 123 -3.85 6.28 11.93
N ARG A 124 -3.86 4.98 11.72
CA ARG A 124 -3.03 4.31 10.70
C ARG A 124 -3.87 3.33 9.89
N SER A 125 -3.31 2.88 8.78
CA SER A 125 -3.90 1.80 8.00
C SER A 125 -3.76 0.48 8.75
N ILE A 126 -4.78 -0.38 8.62
CA ILE A 126 -4.61 -1.79 8.98
C ILE A 126 -3.77 -2.46 7.89
N ARG A 127 -3.37 -3.70 8.14
CA ARG A 127 -2.55 -4.45 7.18
C ARG A 127 -3.42 -5.25 6.25
N TYR A 128 -3.22 -5.11 4.95
CA TYR A 128 -3.95 -5.86 3.95
C TYR A 128 -3.16 -5.92 2.64
N ALA A 129 -3.62 -6.78 1.73
CA ALA A 129 -3.14 -6.82 0.34
C ALA A 129 -4.34 -7.00 -0.57
N MET A 130 -4.29 -6.37 -1.74
CA MET A 130 -5.36 -6.48 -2.72
C MET A 130 -4.80 -6.47 -4.13
N VAL A 131 -5.60 -6.96 -5.07
CA VAL A 131 -5.39 -6.78 -6.50
C VAL A 131 -6.54 -5.95 -7.03
N ALA A 132 -6.23 -4.91 -7.79
CA ALA A 132 -7.22 -4.08 -8.46
C ALA A 132 -6.96 -4.10 -9.96
N GLU A 133 -8.01 -4.25 -10.76
CA GLU A 133 -7.96 -4.15 -12.21
C GLU A 133 -8.83 -2.99 -12.64
N ASP A 134 -8.22 -2.00 -13.27
CA ASP A 134 -8.88 -0.76 -13.70
C ASP A 134 -9.64 -0.10 -12.53
N GLY A 135 -9.02 -0.07 -11.34
CA GLY A 135 -9.58 0.55 -10.14
C GLY A 135 -10.65 -0.25 -9.42
N VAL A 136 -10.95 -1.46 -9.86
CA VAL A 136 -11.95 -2.34 -9.20
C VAL A 136 -11.21 -3.47 -8.48
N VAL A 137 -11.56 -3.69 -7.21
CA VAL A 137 -10.93 -4.73 -6.39
C VAL A 137 -11.34 -6.12 -6.87
N THR A 138 -10.36 -6.94 -7.24
CA THR A 138 -10.60 -8.32 -7.69
C THR A 138 -10.20 -9.36 -6.64
N HIS A 139 -9.23 -9.04 -5.79
CA HIS A 139 -8.79 -9.89 -4.68
C HIS A 139 -8.52 -9.03 -3.47
N LEU A 140 -8.84 -9.52 -2.29
CA LEU A 140 -8.65 -8.76 -1.05
C LEU A 140 -8.41 -9.71 0.12
N ASN A 141 -7.27 -9.53 0.79
CA ASN A 141 -6.93 -10.26 2.01
C ASN A 141 -6.62 -9.24 3.11
N VAL A 142 -7.45 -9.20 4.14
CA VAL A 142 -7.31 -8.28 5.27
C VAL A 142 -6.86 -9.05 6.49
N GLU A 143 -5.79 -8.57 7.14
CA GLU A 143 -5.28 -9.19 8.36
C GLU A 143 -6.14 -8.89 9.57
N ALA A 144 -6.24 -9.86 10.49
CA ALA A 144 -6.74 -9.59 11.83
C ALA A 144 -5.74 -8.72 12.58
N PRO A 145 -6.16 -7.98 13.61
CA PRO A 145 -5.24 -7.10 14.35
C PRO A 145 -3.98 -7.84 14.82
N ARG A 146 -2.82 -7.22 14.56
CA ARG A 146 -1.49 -7.73 14.92
C ARG A 146 -1.09 -9.05 14.25
N LYS A 147 -1.76 -9.42 13.14
CA LYS A 147 -1.44 -10.64 12.39
C LYS A 147 -0.71 -10.32 11.10
N PHE A 148 0.03 -11.28 10.60
CA PHE A 148 0.62 -11.24 9.26
C PHE A 148 0.57 -12.66 8.68
N GLU A 149 -0.59 -13.07 8.17
CA GLU A 149 -0.86 -14.43 7.71
C GLU A 149 -1.44 -14.49 6.29
N VAL A 150 -2.22 -13.48 5.89
CA VAL A 150 -2.99 -13.53 4.64
C VAL A 150 -2.67 -12.40 3.67
N SER A 151 -1.89 -11.38 4.09
CA SER A 151 -1.56 -10.21 3.26
C SER A 151 -0.14 -10.27 2.69
N ASP A 152 0.57 -11.37 2.89
CA ASP A 152 1.91 -11.53 2.36
C ASP A 152 1.90 -11.79 0.85
N ALA A 153 3.07 -11.70 0.23
CA ALA A 153 3.21 -11.83 -1.23
C ALA A 153 2.84 -13.23 -1.74
N GLN A 154 2.95 -14.25 -0.89
CA GLN A 154 2.67 -15.63 -1.28
C GLN A 154 1.18 -15.95 -1.28
N THR A 155 0.43 -15.25 -0.48
CA THR A 155 -1.03 -15.40 -0.39
C THR A 155 -1.75 -14.46 -1.33
#